data_1cd40a907f52a7a0d15f6e2f15a91900
#
_entry.id   1cd40a907f52a7a0d15f6e2f15a91900
#
_cell.length_a   1.000
_cell.length_b   1.000
_cell.length_c   1.000
_cell.angle_alpha   90.00
_cell.angle_beta   90.00
_cell.angle_gamma   90.00
#
_symmetry.space_group_name_H-M   'P 1'
#
loop_
_entity.id
_entity.type
_entity.pdbx_description
1 polymer ?
#
loop_
_entity_poly.entity_id
_entity_poly.type
_entity_poly.pdbx_seq_one_letter_code
_entity_poly.pdbx_strand_id
1 'polypeptide(L)'
;WSVVLFRLVCPFSFESLLSLLPNNPAPISDKILYAQTPQINTGITAIDNTVNATLPVPAFGASVNPMQIWMFIGETIWLAGIAVLLLYSVVSLIQLQNRLKSAVHDKENVYLAEHLATPFVLGVIRPRVYLPAALSPEEKQYILLHEQIHIRRVDHVVRVLSFIVLSIHWFNPLVWVAFFLCGKDMEMSCDEAVIKRLGNDVKKDYSSS
;
A
#
# COMPACT_ATOMS: atom_id res chain seq x y z
N TRP A 1 -0.06 11.42 5.64
CA TRP A 1 0.08 10.23 4.76
C TRP A 1 -0.15 10.55 3.28
N SER A 2 -1.09 11.43 2.91
CA SER A 2 -1.34 11.79 1.50
C SER A 2 -0.09 12.30 0.77
N VAL A 3 0.78 13.07 1.46
CA VAL A 3 2.05 13.53 0.90
C VAL A 3 3.01 12.37 0.63
N VAL A 4 3.07 11.39 1.54
CA VAL A 4 3.91 10.19 1.37
C VAL A 4 3.40 9.34 0.20
N LEU A 5 2.08 9.10 0.13
CA LEU A 5 1.46 8.37 -0.98
C LEU A 5 1.67 9.08 -2.32
N PHE A 6 1.47 10.41 -2.34
CA PHE A 6 1.72 11.21 -3.55
C PHE A 6 3.17 11.07 -4.01
N ARG A 7 4.14 11.16 -3.08
CA ARG A 7 5.57 11.07 -3.41
C ARG A 7 5.99 9.69 -3.90
N LEU A 8 5.34 8.62 -3.41
CA LEU A 8 5.60 7.26 -3.86
C LEU A 8 5.04 6.95 -5.25
N VAL A 9 3.94 7.58 -5.64
CA VAL A 9 3.29 7.37 -6.94
C VAL A 9 3.81 8.34 -7.99
N CYS A 10 4.12 9.58 -7.58
CA CYS A 10 4.53 10.65 -8.49
C CYS A 10 6.06 10.74 -8.54
N PRO A 11 6.71 10.33 -9.65
CA PRO A 11 8.17 10.35 -9.79
C PRO A 11 8.73 11.76 -10.01
N PHE A 12 7.87 12.80 -10.12
CA PHE A 12 8.33 14.16 -10.32
C PHE A 12 9.06 14.68 -9.08
N SER A 13 10.31 15.03 -9.23
CA SER A 13 11.09 15.72 -8.20
C SER A 13 10.82 17.22 -8.29
N PHE A 14 10.28 17.80 -7.23
CA PHE A 14 10.36 19.24 -7.06
C PHE A 14 11.81 19.57 -6.71
N GLU A 15 12.48 20.31 -7.56
CA GLU A 15 13.83 20.77 -7.31
C GLU A 15 13.82 21.69 -6.09
N SER A 16 14.48 21.26 -5.04
CA SER A 16 14.71 22.04 -3.83
C SER A 16 16.21 22.26 -3.69
N LEU A 17 16.62 23.48 -3.31
CA LEU A 17 18.00 23.80 -2.98
C LEU A 17 18.60 22.92 -1.86
N LEU A 18 17.74 22.22 -1.11
CA LEU A 18 18.09 21.27 -0.05
C LEU A 18 18.04 19.80 -0.52
N SER A 19 17.85 19.53 -1.82
CA SER A 19 17.83 18.18 -2.33
C SER A 19 19.23 17.56 -2.28
N LEU A 20 19.36 16.47 -1.53
CA LEU A 20 20.58 15.64 -1.52
C LEU A 20 20.71 14.76 -2.76
N LEU A 21 19.71 14.75 -3.62
CA LEU A 21 19.72 14.00 -4.88
C LEU A 21 20.30 14.88 -6.00
N PRO A 22 21.13 14.35 -6.88
CA PRO A 22 21.67 15.10 -8.01
C PRO A 22 20.53 15.60 -8.92
N ASN A 23 20.60 16.86 -9.32
CA ASN A 23 19.56 17.60 -10.05
C ASN A 23 19.26 17.08 -11.47
N ASN A 24 20.00 16.08 -11.96
CA ASN A 24 19.73 15.46 -13.28
C ASN A 24 20.21 14.02 -13.25
N PRO A 25 19.38 13.04 -12.82
CA PRO A 25 19.67 11.67 -13.15
C PRO A 25 19.54 11.57 -14.68
N ALA A 26 20.69 11.58 -15.37
CA ALA A 26 20.69 11.31 -16.80
C ALA A 26 19.98 9.95 -17.01
N PRO A 27 18.96 9.86 -17.88
CA PRO A 27 18.35 8.59 -18.18
C PRO A 27 19.44 7.63 -18.63
N ILE A 28 19.39 6.38 -18.18
CA ILE A 28 20.32 5.34 -18.64
C ILE A 28 20.29 5.36 -20.17
N SER A 29 21.38 5.81 -20.80
CA SER A 29 21.38 5.97 -22.25
C SER A 29 21.38 4.57 -22.88
N ASP A 30 20.67 4.42 -24.01
CA ASP A 30 20.66 3.18 -24.79
C ASP A 30 22.08 2.71 -25.13
N LYS A 31 23.03 3.64 -25.23
CA LYS A 31 24.45 3.35 -25.45
C LYS A 31 25.06 2.50 -24.32
N ILE A 32 24.61 2.66 -23.08
CA ILE A 32 25.06 1.85 -21.93
C ILE A 32 24.51 0.43 -22.03
N LEU A 33 23.24 0.29 -22.44
CA LEU A 33 22.58 -1.00 -22.59
C LEU A 33 23.21 -1.85 -23.71
N TYR A 34 23.70 -1.19 -24.78
CA TYR A 34 24.30 -1.84 -25.94
C TYR A 34 25.85 -1.75 -25.98
N ALA A 35 26.45 -1.17 -24.93
CA ALA A 35 27.92 -1.09 -24.86
C ALA A 35 28.54 -2.48 -24.63
N GLN A 36 29.64 -2.75 -25.27
CA GLN A 36 30.40 -3.99 -25.05
C GLN A 36 30.96 -4.09 -23.63
N THR A 37 31.24 -2.96 -22.99
CA THR A 37 31.66 -2.84 -21.61
C THR A 37 30.59 -2.02 -20.85
N PRO A 38 29.66 -2.65 -20.14
CA PRO A 38 28.63 -1.92 -19.39
C PRO A 38 29.26 -1.10 -18.27
N GLN A 39 28.91 0.18 -18.19
CA GLN A 39 29.31 1.10 -17.13
C GLN A 39 28.08 1.86 -16.62
N ILE A 40 27.95 1.99 -15.32
CA ILE A 40 26.93 2.81 -14.68
C ILE A 40 27.59 4.10 -14.21
N ASN A 41 26.94 5.22 -14.46
CA ASN A 41 27.32 6.53 -13.94
C ASN A 41 26.15 7.14 -13.18
N THR A 42 26.18 7.03 -11.85
CA THR A 42 25.17 7.59 -10.95
C THR A 42 25.47 9.03 -10.55
N GLY A 43 26.65 9.56 -10.95
CA GLY A 43 27.17 10.85 -10.52
C GLY A 43 27.87 10.82 -9.14
N ILE A 44 27.92 9.67 -8.49
CA ILE A 44 28.63 9.46 -7.21
C ILE A 44 29.77 8.48 -7.46
N THR A 45 31.00 8.99 -7.57
CA THR A 45 32.20 8.22 -7.95
C THR A 45 32.46 6.99 -7.07
N ALA A 46 32.18 7.07 -5.77
CA ALA A 46 32.35 5.94 -4.86
C ALA A 46 31.40 4.77 -5.17
N ILE A 47 30.15 5.08 -5.52
CA ILE A 47 29.14 4.08 -5.91
C ILE A 47 29.49 3.54 -7.30
N ASP A 48 29.80 4.42 -8.24
CA ASP A 48 30.12 4.05 -9.62
C ASP A 48 31.30 3.07 -9.68
N ASN A 49 32.36 3.34 -8.94
CA ASN A 49 33.53 2.45 -8.87
C ASN A 49 33.19 1.09 -8.26
N THR A 50 32.38 1.06 -7.19
CA THR A 50 32.00 -0.19 -6.54
C THR A 50 31.11 -1.02 -7.45
N VAL A 51 30.10 -0.42 -8.05
CA VAL A 51 29.14 -1.10 -8.92
C VAL A 51 29.80 -1.56 -10.21
N ASN A 52 30.59 -0.71 -10.86
CA ASN A 52 31.27 -1.05 -12.12
C ASN A 52 32.31 -2.17 -11.92
N ALA A 53 32.94 -2.27 -10.75
CA ALA A 53 33.86 -3.37 -10.43
C ALA A 53 33.15 -4.73 -10.25
N THR A 54 31.86 -4.73 -9.92
CA THR A 54 31.05 -5.95 -9.73
C THR A 54 30.29 -6.38 -11.00
N LEU A 55 30.26 -5.52 -12.03
CA LEU A 55 29.59 -5.86 -13.29
C LEU A 55 30.32 -7.00 -14.00
N PRO A 56 29.56 -7.96 -14.58
CA PRO A 56 30.16 -9.05 -15.33
C PRO A 56 30.92 -8.52 -16.58
N VAL A 57 32.14 -9.00 -16.73
CA VAL A 57 32.97 -8.66 -17.91
C VAL A 57 32.38 -9.37 -19.14
N PRO A 58 32.12 -8.68 -20.25
CA PRO A 58 31.59 -9.31 -21.45
C PRO A 58 32.62 -10.31 -22.00
N ALA A 59 32.19 -11.54 -22.23
CA ALA A 59 33.03 -12.53 -22.90
C ALA A 59 33.13 -12.19 -24.40
N PHE A 60 34.32 -12.32 -24.99
CA PHE A 60 34.53 -12.20 -26.44
C PHE A 60 33.62 -13.22 -27.15
N GLY A 61 32.70 -12.75 -27.98
CA GLY A 61 31.72 -13.60 -28.69
C GLY A 61 30.35 -13.70 -28.09
N ALA A 62 30.06 -13.06 -26.93
CA ALA A 62 28.71 -12.99 -26.40
C ALA A 62 27.84 -12.06 -27.28
N SER A 63 26.72 -12.61 -27.78
CA SER A 63 25.79 -11.85 -28.63
C SER A 63 24.89 -10.88 -27.83
N VAL A 64 24.87 -10.99 -26.50
CA VAL A 64 24.01 -10.21 -25.60
C VAL A 64 24.84 -9.63 -24.46
N ASN A 65 24.63 -8.34 -24.16
CA ASN A 65 25.27 -7.67 -23.03
C ASN A 65 24.76 -8.30 -21.71
N PRO A 66 25.66 -8.77 -20.82
CA PRO A 66 25.27 -9.33 -19.53
C PRO A 66 24.36 -8.41 -18.70
N MET A 67 24.50 -7.09 -18.82
CA MET A 67 23.63 -6.10 -18.15
C MET A 67 22.16 -6.26 -18.56
N GLN A 68 21.88 -6.52 -19.84
CA GLN A 68 20.50 -6.71 -20.32
C GLN A 68 19.85 -7.93 -19.67
N ILE A 69 20.62 -9.00 -19.47
CA ILE A 69 20.12 -10.22 -18.80
C ILE A 69 19.71 -9.90 -17.37
N TRP A 70 20.57 -9.20 -16.62
CA TRP A 70 20.26 -8.83 -15.23
C TRP A 70 19.09 -7.87 -15.11
N MET A 71 18.98 -6.91 -16.03
CA MET A 71 17.83 -5.99 -16.07
C MET A 71 16.54 -6.75 -16.39
N PHE A 72 16.55 -7.66 -17.36
CA PHE A 72 15.38 -8.47 -17.71
C PHE A 72 14.96 -9.38 -16.55
N ILE A 73 15.90 -10.02 -15.86
CA ILE A 73 15.62 -10.83 -14.67
C ILE A 73 15.00 -9.97 -13.58
N GLY A 74 15.59 -8.81 -13.27
CA GLY A 74 15.09 -7.88 -12.25
C GLY A 74 13.68 -7.39 -12.54
N GLU A 75 13.40 -6.99 -13.77
CA GLU A 75 12.08 -6.57 -14.23
C GLU A 75 11.07 -7.71 -14.11
N THR A 76 11.43 -8.92 -14.52
CA THR A 76 10.55 -10.09 -14.44
C THR A 76 10.22 -10.42 -12.99
N ILE A 77 11.20 -10.40 -12.09
CA ILE A 77 10.97 -10.65 -10.64
C ILE A 77 10.08 -9.56 -10.06
N TRP A 78 10.31 -8.30 -10.41
CA TRP A 78 9.49 -7.18 -9.95
C TRP A 78 8.04 -7.29 -10.39
N LEU A 79 7.79 -7.54 -11.66
CA LEU A 79 6.44 -7.75 -12.22
C LEU A 79 5.76 -8.99 -11.61
N ALA A 80 6.48 -10.09 -11.42
CA ALA A 80 5.96 -11.27 -10.78
C ALA A 80 5.51 -10.98 -9.33
N GLY A 81 6.29 -10.22 -8.56
CA GLY A 81 5.92 -9.82 -7.20
C GLY A 81 4.64 -8.97 -7.17
N ILE A 82 4.50 -8.01 -8.07
CA ILE A 82 3.26 -7.22 -8.21
C ILE A 82 2.07 -8.13 -8.53
N ALA A 83 2.24 -9.02 -9.53
CA ALA A 83 1.18 -9.93 -9.95
C ALA A 83 0.71 -10.86 -8.82
N VAL A 84 1.64 -11.40 -8.04
CA VAL A 84 1.34 -12.27 -6.89
C VAL A 84 0.54 -11.51 -5.83
N LEU A 85 0.94 -10.30 -5.45
CA LEU A 85 0.24 -9.51 -4.44
C LEU A 85 -1.16 -9.09 -4.89
N LEU A 86 -1.31 -8.66 -6.14
CA LEU A 86 -2.61 -8.30 -6.70
C LEU A 86 -3.53 -9.52 -6.81
N LEU A 87 -3.01 -10.66 -7.27
CA LEU A 87 -3.77 -11.91 -7.36
C LEU A 87 -4.22 -12.37 -5.97
N TYR A 88 -3.34 -12.35 -4.99
CA TYR A 88 -3.67 -12.65 -3.60
C TYR A 88 -4.80 -11.74 -3.08
N SER A 89 -4.72 -10.44 -3.34
CA SER A 89 -5.76 -9.47 -2.96
C SER A 89 -7.10 -9.79 -3.61
N VAL A 90 -7.12 -10.06 -4.91
CA VAL A 90 -8.36 -10.41 -5.63
C VAL A 90 -8.96 -11.71 -5.09
N VAL A 91 -8.16 -12.76 -4.91
CA VAL A 91 -8.62 -14.04 -4.35
C VAL A 91 -9.19 -13.85 -2.94
N SER A 92 -8.49 -13.09 -2.09
CA SER A 92 -8.94 -12.77 -0.73
C SER A 92 -10.28 -12.02 -0.73
N LEU A 93 -10.46 -11.04 -1.62
CA LEU A 93 -11.71 -10.31 -1.79
C LEU A 93 -12.85 -11.22 -2.26
N ILE A 94 -12.60 -12.11 -3.22
CA ILE A 94 -13.60 -13.07 -3.70
C ILE A 94 -14.01 -14.03 -2.57
N GLN A 95 -13.05 -14.55 -1.82
CA GLN A 95 -13.33 -15.43 -0.68
C GLN A 95 -14.16 -14.71 0.39
N LEU A 96 -13.81 -13.45 0.70
CA LEU A 96 -14.57 -12.62 1.64
C LEU A 96 -16.00 -12.38 1.15
N GLN A 97 -16.17 -11.97 -0.11
CA GLN A 97 -17.50 -11.80 -0.71
C GLN A 97 -18.34 -13.07 -0.68
N ASN A 98 -17.72 -14.23 -0.92
CA ASN A 98 -18.42 -15.53 -0.85
C ASN A 98 -18.88 -15.84 0.57
N ARG A 99 -18.08 -15.54 1.60
CA ARG A 99 -18.47 -15.72 3.00
C ARG A 99 -19.60 -14.77 3.41
N LEU A 100 -19.72 -13.61 2.77
CA LEU A 100 -20.73 -12.60 3.07
C LEU A 100 -22.06 -12.79 2.32
N LYS A 101 -22.17 -13.79 1.45
CA LYS A 101 -23.42 -14.09 0.73
C LYS A 101 -24.61 -14.43 1.65
N SER A 102 -24.32 -14.96 2.85
CA SER A 102 -25.32 -15.28 3.87
C SER A 102 -25.67 -14.09 4.76
N ALA A 103 -25.05 -12.92 4.57
CA ALA A 103 -25.32 -11.74 5.40
C ALA A 103 -26.75 -11.20 5.13
N VAL A 104 -27.47 -10.92 6.20
CA VAL A 104 -28.83 -10.40 6.16
C VAL A 104 -28.78 -8.88 6.16
N HIS A 105 -29.52 -8.25 5.24
CA HIS A 105 -29.66 -6.80 5.21
C HIS A 105 -30.50 -6.32 6.39
N ASP A 106 -29.99 -5.39 7.19
CA ASP A 106 -30.67 -4.81 8.35
C ASP A 106 -31.29 -3.44 8.00
N LYS A 107 -30.48 -2.42 7.78
CA LYS A 107 -30.92 -1.06 7.43
C LYS A 107 -29.92 -0.36 6.52
N GLU A 108 -30.41 0.45 5.58
CA GLU A 108 -29.59 1.25 4.65
C GLU A 108 -28.45 0.45 4.03
N ASN A 109 -27.20 0.68 4.47
CA ASN A 109 -25.99 0.00 3.99
C ASN A 109 -25.39 -0.97 5.02
N VAL A 110 -26.17 -1.37 6.04
CA VAL A 110 -25.73 -2.26 7.13
C VAL A 110 -26.20 -3.69 6.88
N TYR A 111 -25.30 -4.64 7.04
CA TYR A 111 -25.51 -6.07 6.89
C TYR A 111 -25.06 -6.81 8.14
N LEU A 112 -25.84 -7.77 8.59
CA LEU A 112 -25.53 -8.65 9.71
C LEU A 112 -25.05 -10.00 9.20
N ALA A 113 -23.93 -10.49 9.74
CA ALA A 113 -23.41 -11.81 9.40
C ALA A 113 -23.07 -12.61 10.66
N GLU A 114 -23.50 -13.87 10.73
CA GLU A 114 -23.35 -14.73 11.91
C GLU A 114 -21.92 -15.18 12.19
N HIS A 115 -21.06 -15.21 11.14
CA HIS A 115 -19.71 -15.76 11.23
C HIS A 115 -18.62 -14.69 11.24
N LEU A 116 -18.96 -13.45 11.55
CA LEU A 116 -18.01 -12.36 11.67
C LEU A 116 -17.52 -12.21 13.11
N ALA A 117 -16.21 -12.15 13.29
CA ALA A 117 -15.59 -11.83 14.57
C ALA A 117 -15.41 -10.32 14.78
N THR A 118 -15.19 -9.56 13.70
CA THR A 118 -14.94 -8.11 13.75
C THR A 118 -15.78 -7.38 12.70
N PRO A 119 -16.26 -6.18 12.99
CA PRO A 119 -16.94 -5.33 12.02
C PRO A 119 -15.96 -4.85 10.95
N PHE A 120 -16.45 -4.55 9.76
CA PHE A 120 -15.66 -3.91 8.70
C PHE A 120 -16.52 -3.31 7.59
N VAL A 121 -15.91 -2.42 6.81
CA VAL A 121 -16.51 -1.81 5.62
C VAL A 121 -15.97 -2.47 4.35
N LEU A 122 -16.86 -2.87 3.46
CA LEU A 122 -16.52 -3.43 2.15
C LEU A 122 -17.13 -2.58 1.03
N GLY A 123 -16.33 -2.30 -0.01
CA GLY A 123 -16.73 -1.56 -1.20
C GLY A 123 -16.07 -0.18 -1.27
N VAL A 124 -15.55 0.16 -2.47
CA VAL A 124 -14.86 1.44 -2.72
C VAL A 124 -15.84 2.54 -3.08
N ILE A 125 -16.79 2.26 -4.00
CA ILE A 125 -17.76 3.25 -4.52
C ILE A 125 -19.02 3.30 -3.65
N ARG A 126 -19.49 2.13 -3.19
CA ARG A 126 -20.68 1.97 -2.35
C ARG A 126 -20.30 1.18 -1.10
N PRO A 127 -19.75 1.83 -0.08
CA PRO A 127 -19.32 1.16 1.14
C PRO A 127 -20.52 0.54 1.86
N ARG A 128 -20.38 -0.74 2.23
CA ARG A 128 -21.35 -1.50 3.02
C ARG A 128 -20.70 -1.89 4.33
N VAL A 129 -21.41 -1.69 5.42
CA VAL A 129 -20.95 -2.03 6.78
C VAL A 129 -21.43 -3.43 7.10
N TYR A 130 -20.53 -4.31 7.48
CA TYR A 130 -20.83 -5.66 7.93
C TYR A 130 -20.55 -5.77 9.40
N LEU A 131 -21.58 -6.19 10.18
CA LEU A 131 -21.53 -6.31 11.62
C LEU A 131 -21.78 -7.76 12.04
N PRO A 132 -21.16 -8.22 13.16
CA PRO A 132 -21.54 -9.47 13.81
C PRO A 132 -23.00 -9.45 14.24
N ALA A 133 -23.71 -10.57 14.06
CA ALA A 133 -25.13 -10.66 14.45
C ALA A 133 -25.34 -10.71 15.99
N ALA A 134 -24.31 -11.08 16.75
CA ALA A 134 -24.38 -11.30 18.20
C ALA A 134 -24.17 -10.02 19.05
N LEU A 135 -24.10 -8.83 18.44
CA LEU A 135 -23.87 -7.56 19.15
C LEU A 135 -25.11 -7.09 19.90
N SER A 136 -24.92 -6.54 21.11
CA SER A 136 -25.96 -5.82 21.84
C SER A 136 -26.36 -4.52 21.09
N PRO A 137 -27.56 -3.97 21.32
CA PRO A 137 -27.99 -2.74 20.66
C PRO A 137 -27.06 -1.55 20.91
N GLU A 138 -26.47 -1.48 22.10
CA GLU A 138 -25.54 -0.43 22.51
C GLU A 138 -24.19 -0.56 21.77
N GLU A 139 -23.58 -1.75 21.80
CA GLU A 139 -22.36 -2.04 21.04
C GLU A 139 -22.53 -1.78 19.54
N LYS A 140 -23.67 -2.18 18.98
CA LYS A 140 -23.99 -1.94 17.57
C LYS A 140 -23.98 -0.44 17.23
N GLN A 141 -24.52 0.41 18.12
CA GLN A 141 -24.54 1.85 17.90
C GLN A 141 -23.14 2.45 17.90
N TYR A 142 -22.27 2.04 18.84
CA TYR A 142 -20.87 2.49 18.90
C TYR A 142 -20.09 2.09 17.67
N ILE A 143 -20.15 0.82 17.33
CA ILE A 143 -19.42 0.26 16.20
C ILE A 143 -19.90 0.92 14.89
N LEU A 144 -21.20 1.11 14.75
CA LEU A 144 -21.77 1.76 13.57
C LEU A 144 -21.26 3.20 13.42
N LEU A 145 -21.17 3.94 14.53
CA LEU A 145 -20.60 5.29 14.52
C LEU A 145 -19.13 5.29 14.07
N HIS A 146 -18.34 4.34 14.59
CA HIS A 146 -16.94 4.17 14.23
C HIS A 146 -16.79 3.89 12.71
N GLU A 147 -17.50 2.91 12.18
CA GLU A 147 -17.48 2.56 10.76
C GLU A 147 -18.00 3.72 9.86
N GLN A 148 -18.99 4.46 10.30
CA GLN A 148 -19.48 5.64 9.58
C GLN A 148 -18.43 6.76 9.53
N ILE A 149 -17.60 6.93 10.55
CA ILE A 149 -16.50 7.89 10.53
C ILE A 149 -15.45 7.47 9.50
N HIS A 150 -15.07 6.18 9.43
CA HIS A 150 -14.19 5.66 8.41
C HIS A 150 -14.73 5.91 7.00
N ILE A 151 -16.02 5.69 6.77
CA ILE A 151 -16.67 5.95 5.49
C ILE A 151 -16.59 7.44 5.13
N ARG A 152 -16.93 8.33 6.06
CA ARG A 152 -16.90 9.80 5.82
C ARG A 152 -15.50 10.34 5.54
N ARG A 153 -14.50 9.75 6.14
CA ARG A 153 -13.08 10.10 5.93
C ARG A 153 -12.47 9.44 4.69
N VAL A 154 -13.24 8.57 4.03
CA VAL A 154 -12.81 7.83 2.83
C VAL A 154 -11.61 6.90 3.13
N ASP A 155 -11.46 6.45 4.37
CA ASP A 155 -10.34 5.62 4.82
C ASP A 155 -10.24 4.29 4.06
N HIS A 156 -11.38 3.72 3.64
CA HIS A 156 -11.46 2.51 2.81
C HIS A 156 -10.78 2.71 1.43
N VAL A 157 -10.88 3.90 0.84
CA VAL A 157 -10.19 4.22 -0.42
C VAL A 157 -8.70 4.41 -0.19
N VAL A 158 -8.32 5.14 0.88
CA VAL A 158 -6.91 5.34 1.25
C VAL A 158 -6.23 3.99 1.48
N ARG A 159 -6.89 3.04 2.13
CA ARG A 159 -6.36 1.68 2.37
C ARG A 159 -6.11 0.93 1.06
N VAL A 160 -7.02 1.01 0.09
CA VAL A 160 -6.84 0.40 -1.24
C VAL A 160 -5.67 1.04 -1.99
N LEU A 161 -5.60 2.38 -2.01
CA LEU A 161 -4.50 3.10 -2.66
C LEU A 161 -3.14 2.79 -2.01
N SER A 162 -3.09 2.73 -0.68
CA SER A 162 -1.88 2.35 0.06
C SER A 162 -1.42 0.94 -0.28
N PHE A 163 -2.36 -0.01 -0.47
CA PHE A 163 -2.05 -1.37 -0.88
C PHE A 163 -1.52 -1.44 -2.33
N ILE A 164 -2.05 -0.63 -3.24
CA ILE A 164 -1.54 -0.54 -4.62
C ILE A 164 -0.09 -0.02 -4.61
N VAL A 165 0.19 1.03 -3.84
CA VAL A 165 1.55 1.56 -3.68
C VAL A 165 2.49 0.51 -3.07
N LEU A 166 2.03 -0.21 -2.04
CA LEU A 166 2.77 -1.33 -1.46
C LEU A 166 3.08 -2.40 -2.51
N SER A 167 2.10 -2.75 -3.34
CA SER A 167 2.26 -3.78 -4.37
C SER A 167 3.30 -3.39 -5.42
N ILE A 168 3.36 -2.12 -5.82
CA ILE A 168 4.36 -1.61 -6.77
C ILE A 168 5.77 -1.62 -6.15
N HIS A 169 5.88 -1.28 -4.87
CA HIS A 169 7.15 -1.15 -4.15
C HIS A 169 7.38 -2.30 -3.15
N TRP A 170 6.86 -3.49 -3.45
CA TRP A 170 6.84 -4.64 -2.55
C TRP A 170 8.21 -5.05 -2.02
N PHE A 171 9.28 -4.78 -2.77
CA PHE A 171 10.66 -5.08 -2.41
C PHE A 171 11.25 -4.09 -1.37
N ASN A 172 10.57 -2.96 -1.10
CA ASN A 172 11.07 -1.94 -0.19
C ASN A 172 10.47 -2.10 1.22
N PRO A 173 11.26 -2.47 2.24
CA PRO A 173 10.76 -2.69 3.60
C PRO A 173 10.17 -1.42 4.25
N LEU A 174 10.65 -0.23 3.87
CA LEU A 174 10.11 1.03 4.41
C LEU A 174 8.66 1.27 3.97
N VAL A 175 8.29 0.82 2.78
CA VAL A 175 6.90 0.94 2.29
C VAL A 175 5.97 0.02 3.08
N TRP A 176 6.43 -1.16 3.49
CA TRP A 176 5.68 -2.05 4.41
C TRP A 176 5.45 -1.37 5.76
N VAL A 177 6.51 -0.80 6.35
CA VAL A 177 6.39 -0.05 7.62
C VAL A 177 5.41 1.10 7.46
N ALA A 178 5.53 1.90 6.40
CA ALA A 178 4.63 3.01 6.12
C ALA A 178 3.17 2.56 5.96
N PHE A 179 2.92 1.43 5.30
CA PHE A 179 1.58 0.86 5.13
C PHE A 179 0.93 0.48 6.47
N PHE A 180 1.68 -0.22 7.36
CA PHE A 180 1.17 -0.58 8.68
C PHE A 180 0.95 0.63 9.58
N LEU A 181 1.87 1.59 9.59
CA LEU A 181 1.72 2.83 10.35
C LEU A 181 0.53 3.67 9.86
N CYS A 182 0.33 3.77 8.54
CA CYS A 182 -0.84 4.45 7.97
C CYS A 182 -2.15 3.83 8.45
N GLY A 183 -2.25 2.50 8.49
CA GLY A 183 -3.39 1.80 9.05
C GLY A 183 -3.62 2.17 10.52
N LYS A 184 -2.58 2.09 11.33
CA LYS A 184 -2.66 2.43 12.76
C LYS A 184 -3.07 3.88 13.02
N ASP A 185 -2.53 4.83 12.24
CA ASP A 185 -2.88 6.24 12.36
C ASP A 185 -4.36 6.49 11.98
N MET A 186 -4.87 5.78 10.99
CA MET A 186 -6.29 5.86 10.61
C MET A 186 -7.21 5.39 11.76
N GLU A 187 -6.87 4.27 12.41
CA GLU A 187 -7.62 3.76 13.57
C GLU A 187 -7.58 4.75 14.74
N MET A 188 -6.40 5.19 15.17
CA MET A 188 -6.26 6.15 16.28
C MET A 188 -7.02 7.46 16.04
N SER A 189 -6.98 7.96 14.81
CA SER A 189 -7.69 9.19 14.45
C SER A 189 -9.20 8.99 14.35
N CYS A 190 -9.67 7.77 14.03
CA CYS A 190 -11.09 7.41 14.07
C CYS A 190 -11.58 7.34 15.51
N ASP A 191 -10.86 6.66 16.39
CA ASP A 191 -11.18 6.56 17.82
C ASP A 191 -11.28 7.93 18.47
N GLU A 192 -10.35 8.84 18.21
CA GLU A 192 -10.40 10.21 18.68
C GLU A 192 -11.69 10.94 18.22
N ALA A 193 -12.08 10.73 16.96
CA ALA A 193 -13.29 11.35 16.42
C ALA A 193 -14.57 10.76 17.04
N VAL A 194 -14.61 9.45 17.34
CA VAL A 194 -15.71 8.79 18.06
C VAL A 194 -15.83 9.37 19.46
N ILE A 195 -14.73 9.43 20.23
CA ILE A 195 -14.70 9.96 21.58
C ILE A 195 -15.18 11.42 21.63
N LYS A 196 -14.77 12.25 20.67
CA LYS A 196 -15.24 13.65 20.57
C LYS A 196 -16.74 13.76 20.34
N ARG A 197 -17.35 12.80 19.63
CA ARG A 197 -18.80 12.82 19.36
C ARG A 197 -19.66 12.31 20.51
N LEU A 198 -19.17 11.32 21.23
CA LEU A 198 -19.91 10.68 22.32
C LEU A 198 -19.85 11.49 23.63
N GLY A 199 -18.94 12.44 23.76
CA GLY A 199 -18.73 13.24 24.96
C GLY A 199 -17.93 12.49 26.06
N ASN A 200 -17.64 13.22 27.15
CA ASN A 200 -16.78 12.70 28.21
C ASN A 200 -17.40 11.59 29.06
N ASP A 201 -18.73 11.49 29.10
CA ASP A 201 -19.44 10.52 29.95
C ASP A 201 -19.31 9.06 29.47
N VAL A 202 -19.09 8.88 28.17
CA VAL A 202 -18.98 7.55 27.54
C VAL A 202 -17.52 7.11 27.34
N LYS A 203 -16.58 8.01 27.61
CA LYS A 203 -15.15 7.77 27.40
C LYS A 203 -14.58 6.59 28.18
N LYS A 204 -15.13 6.31 29.37
CA LYS A 204 -14.69 5.21 30.23
C LYS A 204 -15.15 3.85 29.69
N ASP A 205 -16.37 3.77 29.20
CA ASP A 205 -16.94 2.52 28.69
C ASP A 205 -16.31 2.09 27.36
N TYR A 206 -16.02 3.09 26.49
CA TYR A 206 -15.36 2.84 25.21
C TYR A 206 -13.90 2.35 25.34
N SER A 207 -13.18 2.83 26.38
CA SER A 207 -11.77 2.43 26.59
C SER A 207 -11.60 1.05 27.22
N SER A 208 -12.70 0.44 27.71
CA SER A 208 -12.71 -0.88 28.38
C SER A 208 -13.23 -2.02 27.50
N SER A 209 -13.72 -1.72 26.31
CA SER A 209 -14.16 -2.69 25.29
C SER A 209 -13.05 -2.99 24.29
#